data_5c6fae0146f69cfd6b440d6d3249d4bb
#
_entry.id   5c6fae0146f69cfd6b440d6d3249d4bb
#
_cell.length_a   1.000
_cell.length_b   1.000
_cell.length_c   1.000
_cell.angle_alpha   90.00
_cell.angle_beta   90.00
_cell.angle_gamma   90.00
#
_symmetry.space_group_name_H-M   'P 1'
#
loop_
_entity.id
_entity.type
_entity.pdbx_description
1 polymer ?
#
loop_
_entity_poly.entity_id
_entity_poly.type
_entity_poly.pdbx_seq_one_letter_code
_entity_poly.pdbx_strand_id
1 'polypeptide(L)'
;MKRIAILTPYLIPAEMRSKTVNLGDGFILRGIERLLGPVDPQLLFSPRMEPSDRAQEAMGTSSAVVLGGANQLNDNYRVWPGMTAEKLKHSPFVFVPMGIGIHGEPGKTQGMSAGTRAILEVIHERVEFSSWRCPRTIAYLQSHLPGLADRFLMTGCPVAYDKPVLEGKEFNGGARVIAVTATERGDFWERDAAVLEFVANEFPRARKILVVHQNFKPPEFLERFRHRLTSPPPDEDPVIRFRRTARKMGYSIVFPASADEAIRMYRSVDMHFGSRLHAHLHMLSQNKRSFLTAVDDRARGMAEAFNFPLLDPNSLGQWTSVDFEASRLAIRNAFTVMERFARSLA
;
A
#
# COMPACT_ATOMS: atom_id res chain seq x y z
N MET A 1 -3.82 -22.21 -17.05
CA MET A 1 -4.04 -21.12 -16.08
C MET A 1 -5.19 -20.25 -16.56
N LYS A 2 -6.14 -19.92 -15.71
CA LYS A 2 -7.18 -18.96 -16.04
C LYS A 2 -6.56 -17.59 -16.29
N ARG A 3 -7.05 -16.89 -17.28
CA ARG A 3 -6.57 -15.54 -17.62
C ARG A 3 -7.25 -14.54 -16.68
N ILE A 4 -6.48 -13.73 -15.94
CA ILE A 4 -6.97 -12.79 -14.94
C ILE A 4 -6.57 -11.37 -15.37
N ALA A 5 -7.52 -10.44 -15.32
CA ALA A 5 -7.24 -9.01 -15.43
C ALA A 5 -7.13 -8.37 -14.05
N ILE A 6 -6.35 -7.30 -13.91
CA ILE A 6 -6.22 -6.56 -12.65
C ILE A 6 -6.51 -5.08 -12.86
N LEU A 7 -7.43 -4.54 -12.06
CA LEU A 7 -7.60 -3.11 -11.86
C LEU A 7 -6.69 -2.67 -10.71
N THR A 8 -5.65 -1.90 -11.00
CA THR A 8 -4.67 -1.46 -10.00
C THR A 8 -4.50 0.07 -9.95
N PRO A 9 -4.56 0.70 -8.77
CA PRO A 9 -4.28 2.13 -8.62
C PRO A 9 -2.82 2.52 -8.95
N TYR A 10 -1.92 1.56 -9.09
CA TYR A 10 -0.54 1.79 -9.49
C TYR A 10 -0.44 2.37 -10.90
N LEU A 11 -1.34 1.99 -11.78
CA LEU A 11 -1.39 2.53 -13.13
C LEU A 11 -2.07 3.91 -13.15
N ILE A 12 -1.38 4.87 -13.75
CA ILE A 12 -1.93 6.22 -13.96
C ILE A 12 -2.26 6.36 -15.44
N PRO A 13 -3.53 6.66 -15.78
CA PRO A 13 -3.92 6.92 -17.16
C PRO A 13 -3.11 8.08 -17.77
N ALA A 14 -2.89 8.03 -19.07
CA ALA A 14 -2.10 9.05 -19.78
C ALA A 14 -2.68 10.45 -19.60
N GLU A 15 -4.01 10.57 -19.48
CA GLU A 15 -4.77 11.79 -19.26
C GLU A 15 -4.52 12.39 -17.87
N MET A 16 -4.04 11.58 -16.93
CA MET A 16 -3.75 11.97 -15.54
C MET A 16 -2.25 12.06 -15.25
N ARG A 17 -1.40 12.31 -16.25
CA ARG A 17 0.08 12.32 -16.11
C ARG A 17 0.64 13.31 -15.08
N SER A 18 -0.16 14.31 -14.67
CA SER A 18 0.21 15.23 -13.59
C SER A 18 0.20 14.58 -12.20
N LYS A 19 -0.49 13.44 -12.04
CA LYS A 19 -0.52 12.71 -10.77
C LYS A 19 0.76 11.88 -10.58
N THR A 20 1.24 11.87 -9.35
CA THR A 20 2.42 11.07 -8.97
C THR A 20 2.04 9.61 -8.76
N VAL A 21 2.93 8.70 -9.19
CA VAL A 21 2.80 7.27 -8.91
C VAL A 21 3.06 7.02 -7.43
N ASN A 22 2.14 6.32 -6.78
CA ASN A 22 2.36 5.80 -5.43
C ASN A 22 3.03 4.43 -5.53
N LEU A 23 4.30 4.33 -5.17
CA LEU A 23 5.04 3.07 -5.22
C LEU A 23 4.42 1.98 -4.34
N GLY A 24 3.73 2.37 -3.26
CA GLY A 24 3.01 1.43 -2.39
C GLY A 24 1.97 0.59 -3.13
N ASP A 25 1.26 1.19 -4.09
CA ASP A 25 0.27 0.46 -4.90
C ASP A 25 0.97 -0.54 -5.85
N GLY A 26 2.19 -0.24 -6.28
CA GLY A 26 3.01 -1.17 -7.05
C GLY A 26 3.51 -2.36 -6.23
N PHE A 27 3.84 -2.17 -4.95
CA PHE A 27 4.13 -3.29 -4.05
C PHE A 27 2.92 -4.23 -3.93
N ILE A 28 1.70 -3.67 -3.86
CA ILE A 28 0.46 -4.47 -3.83
C ILE A 28 0.33 -5.28 -5.12
N LEU A 29 0.49 -4.65 -6.28
CA LEU A 29 0.43 -5.35 -7.58
C LEU A 29 1.40 -6.53 -7.62
N ARG A 30 2.67 -6.32 -7.21
CA ARG A 30 3.67 -7.41 -7.17
C ARG A 30 3.32 -8.50 -6.16
N GLY A 31 2.65 -8.13 -5.05
CA GLY A 31 2.09 -9.09 -4.10
C GLY A 31 0.98 -9.96 -4.71
N ILE A 32 0.07 -9.36 -5.47
CA ILE A 32 -1.00 -10.06 -6.18
C ILE A 32 -0.41 -11.02 -7.24
N GLU A 33 0.55 -10.56 -8.02
CA GLU A 33 1.23 -11.41 -9.03
C GLU A 33 1.96 -12.61 -8.41
N ARG A 34 2.51 -12.47 -7.20
CA ARG A 34 3.09 -13.62 -6.48
C ARG A 34 2.06 -14.67 -6.09
N LEU A 35 0.85 -14.22 -5.75
CA LEU A 35 -0.23 -15.10 -5.29
C LEU A 35 -0.99 -15.78 -6.43
N LEU A 36 -1.21 -15.07 -7.53
CA LEU A 36 -2.04 -15.52 -8.65
C LEU A 36 -1.22 -15.97 -9.87
N GLY A 37 0.09 -15.76 -9.85
CA GLY A 37 0.97 -15.93 -11.00
C GLY A 37 1.14 -14.64 -11.81
N PRO A 38 2.10 -14.63 -12.76
CA PRO A 38 2.38 -13.47 -13.60
C PRO A 38 1.16 -13.10 -14.45
N VAL A 39 0.85 -11.81 -14.48
CA VAL A 39 -0.25 -11.25 -15.25
C VAL A 39 0.27 -10.62 -16.54
N ASP A 40 -0.43 -10.86 -17.64
CA ASP A 40 -0.15 -10.20 -18.92
C ASP A 40 -0.26 -8.67 -18.75
N PRO A 41 0.78 -7.89 -19.07
CA PRO A 41 0.72 -6.43 -18.94
C PRO A 41 -0.47 -5.79 -19.69
N GLN A 42 -0.98 -6.43 -20.74
CA GLN A 42 -2.16 -5.96 -21.48
C GLN A 42 -3.47 -6.14 -20.69
N LEU A 43 -3.44 -6.89 -19.59
CA LEU A 43 -4.57 -7.12 -18.68
C LEU A 43 -4.44 -6.32 -17.36
N LEU A 44 -3.56 -5.34 -17.33
CA LEU A 44 -3.43 -4.39 -16.22
C LEU A 44 -4.14 -3.08 -16.59
N PHE A 45 -5.09 -2.66 -15.76
CA PHE A 45 -5.91 -1.48 -16.00
C PHE A 45 -5.94 -0.57 -14.76
N SER A 46 -6.28 0.70 -14.99
CA SER A 46 -6.44 1.68 -13.90
C SER A 46 -7.91 1.78 -13.48
N PRO A 47 -8.22 1.77 -12.18
CA PRO A 47 -9.58 2.06 -11.69
C PRO A 47 -9.89 3.56 -11.64
N ARG A 48 -8.99 4.44 -12.07
CA ARG A 48 -9.12 5.90 -11.92
C ARG A 48 -10.00 6.55 -12.98
N MET A 49 -10.30 5.82 -14.05
CA MET A 49 -11.18 6.24 -15.13
C MET A 49 -11.91 5.02 -15.71
N GLU A 50 -12.99 5.28 -16.43
CA GLU A 50 -13.69 4.24 -17.18
C GLU A 50 -12.77 3.67 -18.27
N PRO A 51 -12.60 2.35 -18.34
CA PRO A 51 -11.79 1.73 -19.38
C PRO A 51 -12.38 1.97 -20.78
N SER A 52 -11.52 2.20 -21.79
CA SER A 52 -11.93 2.30 -23.19
C SER A 52 -12.56 0.97 -23.66
N ASP A 53 -13.33 1.01 -24.77
CA ASP A 53 -13.96 -0.20 -25.34
C ASP A 53 -12.93 -1.31 -25.60
N ARG A 54 -11.77 -0.96 -26.15
CA ARG A 54 -10.66 -1.91 -26.35
C ARG A 54 -10.15 -2.53 -25.02
N ALA A 55 -10.09 -1.73 -23.97
CA ALA A 55 -9.68 -2.24 -22.65
C ALA A 55 -10.78 -3.13 -22.04
N GLN A 56 -12.05 -2.80 -22.24
CA GLN A 56 -13.18 -3.63 -21.82
C GLN A 56 -13.22 -4.95 -22.62
N GLU A 57 -12.97 -4.91 -23.93
CA GLU A 57 -12.84 -6.12 -24.75
C GLU A 57 -11.70 -7.01 -24.24
N ALA A 58 -10.53 -6.45 -23.95
CA ALA A 58 -9.41 -7.20 -23.38
C ALA A 58 -9.76 -7.78 -22.00
N MET A 59 -10.42 -7.04 -21.11
CA MET A 59 -10.94 -7.57 -19.83
C MET A 59 -11.91 -8.70 -20.02
N GLY A 60 -12.77 -8.66 -21.06
CA GLY A 60 -13.74 -9.69 -21.41
C GLY A 60 -13.11 -11.04 -21.78
N THR A 61 -11.82 -11.07 -22.13
CA THR A 61 -11.09 -12.32 -22.35
C THR A 61 -10.63 -13.01 -21.06
N SER A 62 -10.87 -12.39 -19.92
CA SER A 62 -10.42 -12.87 -18.60
C SER A 62 -11.56 -13.58 -17.86
N SER A 63 -11.22 -14.61 -17.08
CA SER A 63 -12.19 -15.31 -16.23
C SER A 63 -12.63 -14.49 -15.02
N ALA A 64 -11.79 -13.56 -14.58
CA ALA A 64 -12.07 -12.63 -13.49
C ALA A 64 -11.28 -11.32 -13.66
N VAL A 65 -11.82 -10.24 -13.09
CA VAL A 65 -11.19 -8.93 -12.98
C VAL A 65 -10.91 -8.65 -11.49
N VAL A 66 -9.68 -8.80 -11.08
CA VAL A 66 -9.26 -8.58 -9.70
C VAL A 66 -9.19 -7.08 -9.43
N LEU A 67 -9.89 -6.63 -8.39
CA LEU A 67 -9.80 -5.28 -7.86
C LEU A 67 -8.61 -5.23 -6.89
N GLY A 68 -7.46 -4.77 -7.38
CA GLY A 68 -6.16 -4.97 -6.76
C GLY A 68 -5.84 -3.99 -5.63
N GLY A 69 -6.23 -4.30 -4.40
CA GLY A 69 -5.73 -3.69 -3.18
C GLY A 69 -6.02 -2.21 -2.98
N ALA A 70 -5.14 -1.53 -2.23
CA ALA A 70 -5.21 -0.13 -1.81
C ALA A 70 -6.41 0.24 -0.91
N ASN A 71 -6.61 1.55 -0.68
CA ASN A 71 -7.67 2.09 0.20
C ASN A 71 -8.84 2.60 -0.62
N GLN A 72 -9.41 1.73 -1.41
CA GLN A 72 -10.44 2.13 -2.36
C GLN A 72 -11.83 2.20 -1.73
N LEU A 73 -12.06 1.39 -0.67
CA LEU A 73 -13.37 1.36 -0.02
C LEU A 73 -13.60 2.64 0.80
N ASN A 74 -14.66 3.34 0.43
CA ASN A 74 -15.17 4.53 1.12
C ASN A 74 -16.69 4.57 0.99
N ASP A 75 -17.33 5.57 1.59
CA ASP A 75 -18.79 5.69 1.60
C ASP A 75 -19.43 5.73 0.20
N ASN A 76 -18.67 6.21 -0.80
CA ASN A 76 -19.11 6.32 -2.19
C ASN A 76 -18.23 5.49 -3.15
N TYR A 77 -17.90 4.27 -2.75
CA TYR A 77 -17.07 3.36 -3.53
C TYR A 77 -17.64 3.08 -4.93
N ARG A 78 -16.76 3.03 -5.90
CA ARG A 78 -17.02 2.62 -7.29
C ARG A 78 -15.85 1.79 -7.80
N VAL A 79 -16.13 0.83 -8.69
CA VAL A 79 -15.08 0.05 -9.37
C VAL A 79 -14.22 0.97 -10.26
N TRP A 80 -14.88 1.88 -10.97
CA TRP A 80 -14.29 3.04 -11.63
C TRP A 80 -15.34 4.18 -11.72
N PRO A 81 -14.96 5.44 -12.05
CA PRO A 81 -15.90 6.53 -12.21
C PRO A 81 -17.01 6.18 -13.21
N GLY A 82 -18.26 6.41 -12.84
CA GLY A 82 -19.43 6.11 -13.69
C GLY A 82 -19.95 4.68 -13.61
N MET A 83 -19.26 3.73 -12.95
CA MET A 83 -19.79 2.40 -12.69
C MET A 83 -20.90 2.47 -11.63
N THR A 84 -22.09 2.05 -12.00
CA THR A 84 -23.24 1.89 -11.10
C THR A 84 -23.55 0.41 -10.89
N ALA A 85 -24.34 0.08 -9.87
CA ALA A 85 -24.79 -1.30 -9.66
C ALA A 85 -25.55 -1.87 -10.86
N GLU A 86 -26.35 -1.05 -11.52
CA GLU A 86 -27.10 -1.44 -12.73
C GLU A 86 -26.15 -1.77 -13.89
N LYS A 87 -25.18 -0.90 -14.18
CA LYS A 87 -24.14 -1.19 -15.19
C LYS A 87 -23.36 -2.46 -14.83
N LEU A 88 -23.02 -2.62 -13.54
CA LEU A 88 -22.27 -3.77 -13.05
C LEU A 88 -23.04 -5.07 -13.23
N LYS A 89 -24.35 -5.06 -12.96
CA LYS A 89 -25.25 -6.22 -13.13
C LYS A 89 -25.30 -6.70 -14.58
N HIS A 90 -25.27 -5.77 -15.54
CA HIS A 90 -25.27 -6.08 -16.98
C HIS A 90 -23.86 -6.27 -17.56
N SER A 91 -22.81 -6.02 -16.77
CA SER A 91 -21.42 -6.21 -17.22
C SER A 91 -21.10 -7.70 -17.37
N PRO A 92 -20.35 -8.09 -18.42
CA PRO A 92 -19.87 -9.46 -18.57
C PRO A 92 -18.77 -9.83 -17.55
N PHE A 93 -18.21 -8.84 -16.83
CA PHE A 93 -17.04 -9.03 -15.98
C PHE A 93 -17.41 -9.58 -14.60
N VAL A 94 -16.60 -10.51 -14.09
CA VAL A 94 -16.65 -10.99 -12.72
C VAL A 94 -15.61 -10.22 -11.92
N PHE A 95 -16.04 -9.23 -11.14
CA PHE A 95 -15.14 -8.42 -10.31
C PHE A 95 -14.87 -9.07 -8.97
N VAL A 96 -13.60 -9.16 -8.57
CA VAL A 96 -13.19 -9.82 -7.35
C VAL A 96 -12.33 -8.88 -6.49
N PRO A 97 -12.82 -8.36 -5.36
CA PRO A 97 -12.01 -7.57 -4.43
C PRO A 97 -10.87 -8.41 -3.83
N MET A 98 -9.63 -7.91 -3.91
CA MET A 98 -8.46 -8.58 -3.35
C MET A 98 -7.56 -7.63 -2.56
N GLY A 99 -7.53 -7.78 -1.24
CA GLY A 99 -6.70 -6.98 -0.35
C GLY A 99 -7.10 -5.50 -0.26
N ILE A 100 -8.36 -5.18 -0.57
CA ILE A 100 -8.89 -3.82 -0.46
C ILE A 100 -9.10 -3.46 1.02
N GLY A 101 -8.82 -2.20 1.37
CA GLY A 101 -9.08 -1.64 2.68
C GLY A 101 -9.95 -0.39 2.63
N ILE A 102 -10.53 -0.05 3.79
CA ILE A 102 -11.22 1.23 3.97
C ILE A 102 -10.25 2.39 3.77
N HIS A 103 -10.80 3.53 3.34
CA HIS A 103 -10.02 4.75 3.21
C HIS A 103 -9.51 5.21 4.58
N GLY A 104 -8.22 5.49 4.69
CA GLY A 104 -7.58 5.76 5.99
C GLY A 104 -7.76 7.21 6.50
N GLU A 105 -8.36 8.09 5.71
CA GLU A 105 -8.59 9.49 6.13
C GLU A 105 -9.86 9.58 6.98
N PRO A 106 -9.82 10.37 8.07
CA PRO A 106 -11.02 10.66 8.87
C PRO A 106 -12.15 11.21 8.00
N GLY A 107 -13.37 10.78 8.24
CA GLY A 107 -14.57 11.25 7.53
C GLY A 107 -14.82 10.64 6.15
N LYS A 108 -13.94 9.79 5.64
CA LYS A 108 -14.10 9.11 4.33
C LYS A 108 -14.83 7.77 4.41
N THR A 109 -14.95 7.21 5.60
CA THR A 109 -15.58 5.91 5.90
C THR A 109 -16.40 6.00 7.18
N GLN A 110 -17.48 6.78 7.15
CA GLN A 110 -18.41 6.98 8.28
C GLN A 110 -19.73 6.24 8.08
N GLY A 111 -20.13 6.08 6.82
CA GLY A 111 -21.34 5.38 6.43
C GLY A 111 -21.11 4.63 5.12
N MET A 112 -22.16 3.99 4.61
CA MET A 112 -22.14 3.33 3.30
C MET A 112 -23.32 3.82 2.48
N SER A 113 -23.06 4.52 1.37
CA SER A 113 -24.12 4.97 0.48
C SER A 113 -24.89 3.77 -0.10
N ALA A 114 -26.15 3.98 -0.44
CA ALA A 114 -26.98 2.96 -1.11
C ALA A 114 -26.31 2.45 -2.40
N GLY A 115 -25.62 3.33 -3.13
CA GLY A 115 -24.88 2.94 -4.33
C GLY A 115 -23.67 2.05 -4.05
N THR A 116 -22.92 2.29 -2.97
CA THR A 116 -21.81 1.42 -2.55
C THR A 116 -22.35 0.05 -2.12
N ARG A 117 -23.43 0.04 -1.33
CA ARG A 117 -24.10 -1.19 -0.89
C ARG A 117 -24.51 -2.03 -2.11
N ALA A 118 -25.27 -1.45 -3.04
CA ALA A 118 -25.74 -2.14 -4.23
C ALA A 118 -24.59 -2.68 -5.10
N ILE A 119 -23.48 -1.95 -5.25
CA ILE A 119 -22.30 -2.43 -5.99
C ILE A 119 -21.70 -3.67 -5.32
N LEU A 120 -21.54 -3.65 -3.98
CA LEU A 120 -20.97 -4.79 -3.26
C LEU A 120 -21.93 -6.00 -3.28
N GLU A 121 -23.22 -5.80 -3.17
CA GLU A 121 -24.24 -6.86 -3.32
C GLU A 121 -24.15 -7.51 -4.71
N VAL A 122 -24.14 -6.72 -5.80
CA VAL A 122 -24.01 -7.23 -7.17
C VAL A 122 -22.69 -7.97 -7.40
N ILE A 123 -21.57 -7.50 -6.84
CA ILE A 123 -20.30 -8.23 -6.88
C ILE A 123 -20.50 -9.63 -6.25
N HIS A 124 -21.13 -9.71 -5.09
CA HIS A 124 -21.33 -10.96 -4.36
C HIS A 124 -22.46 -11.85 -4.91
N GLU A 125 -23.24 -11.42 -5.88
CA GLU A 125 -24.06 -12.32 -6.68
C GLU A 125 -23.24 -13.27 -7.56
N ARG A 126 -21.98 -12.88 -7.90
CA ARG A 126 -21.13 -13.59 -8.86
C ARG A 126 -19.88 -14.20 -8.26
N VAL A 127 -19.46 -13.78 -7.06
CA VAL A 127 -18.29 -14.31 -6.36
C VAL A 127 -18.69 -14.88 -5.01
N GLU A 128 -18.10 -16.00 -4.65
CA GLU A 128 -18.34 -16.65 -3.36
C GLU A 128 -17.70 -15.86 -2.22
N PHE A 129 -16.44 -15.47 -2.39
CA PHE A 129 -15.66 -14.74 -1.39
C PHE A 129 -15.03 -13.48 -1.95
N SER A 130 -14.79 -12.51 -1.07
CA SER A 130 -13.96 -11.33 -1.32
C SER A 130 -12.89 -11.17 -0.25
N SER A 131 -11.77 -10.59 -0.64
CA SER A 131 -10.59 -10.47 0.22
C SER A 131 -10.40 -9.04 0.68
N TRP A 132 -10.33 -8.85 2.00
CA TRP A 132 -10.24 -7.54 2.65
C TRP A 132 -9.02 -7.46 3.58
N ARG A 133 -8.46 -6.27 3.68
CA ARG A 133 -7.11 -6.08 4.20
C ARG A 133 -6.96 -6.19 5.71
N CYS A 134 -7.95 -5.79 6.50
CA CYS A 134 -7.77 -5.68 7.96
C CYS A 134 -9.09 -5.83 8.72
N PRO A 135 -9.05 -6.12 10.03
CA PRO A 135 -10.24 -6.27 10.88
C PRO A 135 -11.18 -5.06 10.83
N ARG A 136 -10.65 -3.83 10.77
CA ARG A 136 -11.45 -2.60 10.67
C ARG A 136 -12.28 -2.57 9.39
N THR A 137 -11.71 -3.03 8.28
CA THR A 137 -12.43 -3.14 7.01
C THR A 137 -13.54 -4.19 7.09
N ILE A 138 -13.29 -5.33 7.72
CA ILE A 138 -14.29 -6.38 7.94
C ILE A 138 -15.43 -5.85 8.81
N ALA A 139 -15.13 -5.22 9.94
CA ALA A 139 -16.13 -4.64 10.83
C ALA A 139 -17.04 -3.62 10.11
N TYR A 140 -16.44 -2.74 9.29
CA TYR A 140 -17.18 -1.79 8.47
C TYR A 140 -18.13 -2.50 7.48
N LEU A 141 -17.66 -3.51 6.79
CA LEU A 141 -18.47 -4.27 5.82
C LEU A 141 -19.60 -5.04 6.50
N GLN A 142 -19.30 -5.74 7.59
CA GLN A 142 -20.28 -6.55 8.33
C GLN A 142 -21.38 -5.70 8.97
N SER A 143 -21.03 -4.50 9.45
CA SER A 143 -22.04 -3.58 10.00
C SER A 143 -23.00 -3.04 8.96
N HIS A 144 -22.58 -2.91 7.70
CA HIS A 144 -23.41 -2.36 6.62
C HIS A 144 -24.03 -3.44 5.73
N LEU A 145 -23.46 -4.64 5.67
CA LEU A 145 -23.86 -5.76 4.83
C LEU A 145 -23.88 -7.08 5.63
N PRO A 146 -24.68 -7.16 6.71
CA PRO A 146 -24.66 -8.35 7.60
C PRO A 146 -25.04 -9.65 6.87
N GLY A 147 -25.87 -9.58 5.84
CA GLY A 147 -26.24 -10.74 5.03
C GLY A 147 -25.10 -11.33 4.18
N LEU A 148 -23.96 -10.63 4.07
CA LEU A 148 -22.77 -11.08 3.35
C LEU A 148 -21.58 -11.32 4.29
N ALA A 149 -21.77 -11.27 5.61
CA ALA A 149 -20.71 -11.28 6.61
C ALA A 149 -19.71 -12.43 6.43
N ASP A 150 -20.19 -13.63 6.15
CA ASP A 150 -19.37 -14.86 6.02
C ASP A 150 -18.59 -14.91 4.68
N ARG A 151 -18.89 -14.01 3.76
CA ARG A 151 -18.26 -13.92 2.43
C ARG A 151 -17.11 -12.94 2.40
N PHE A 152 -16.93 -12.14 3.46
CA PHE A 152 -15.84 -11.17 3.62
C PHE A 152 -14.67 -11.83 4.34
N LEU A 153 -13.62 -12.18 3.63
CA LEU A 153 -12.44 -12.82 4.22
C LEU A 153 -11.40 -11.76 4.63
N MET A 154 -10.99 -11.76 5.89
CA MET A 154 -9.85 -10.97 6.36
C MET A 154 -8.57 -11.68 5.93
N THR A 155 -8.00 -11.24 4.82
CA THR A 155 -6.85 -11.89 4.20
C THR A 155 -5.55 -11.10 4.34
N GLY A 156 -5.57 -9.92 4.94
CA GLY A 156 -4.40 -9.06 5.01
C GLY A 156 -4.04 -8.38 3.68
N CYS A 157 -2.84 -7.84 3.64
CA CYS A 157 -2.30 -7.17 2.45
C CYS A 157 -1.41 -8.12 1.64
N PRO A 158 -1.61 -8.27 0.32
CA PRO A 158 -0.78 -9.12 -0.53
C PRO A 158 0.74 -8.88 -0.45
N VAL A 159 1.15 -7.67 -0.06
CA VAL A 159 2.57 -7.31 0.12
C VAL A 159 3.26 -8.16 1.18
N ALA A 160 2.53 -8.58 2.21
CA ALA A 160 3.10 -9.30 3.35
C ALA A 160 3.49 -10.76 3.02
N TYR A 161 3.06 -11.30 1.89
CA TYR A 161 3.20 -12.73 1.59
C TYR A 161 4.35 -13.00 0.63
N ASP A 162 5.46 -13.48 1.18
CA ASP A 162 6.58 -13.98 0.40
C ASP A 162 7.24 -15.15 1.13
N LYS A 163 7.96 -16.02 0.41
CA LYS A 163 8.61 -17.22 0.95
C LYS A 163 9.43 -16.96 2.22
N PRO A 164 10.27 -15.90 2.31
CA PRO A 164 11.10 -15.70 3.50
C PRO A 164 10.31 -15.64 4.81
N VAL A 165 9.19 -14.91 4.88
CA VAL A 165 8.37 -14.82 6.12
C VAL A 165 7.53 -16.07 6.34
N LEU A 166 7.08 -16.70 5.25
CA LEU A 166 6.22 -17.88 5.33
C LEU A 166 7.01 -19.14 5.74
N GLU A 167 8.22 -19.32 5.23
CA GLU A 167 9.06 -20.51 5.42
C GLU A 167 10.24 -20.28 6.38
N GLY A 168 10.64 -19.00 6.58
CA GLY A 168 11.80 -18.62 7.39
C GLY A 168 11.61 -18.91 8.89
N LYS A 169 12.71 -19.05 9.61
CA LYS A 169 12.71 -19.37 11.04
C LYS A 169 12.85 -18.14 11.94
N GLU A 170 13.67 -17.17 11.54
CA GLU A 170 14.00 -16.00 12.37
C GLU A 170 14.08 -14.74 11.54
N PHE A 171 13.77 -13.59 12.15
CA PHE A 171 13.99 -12.31 11.53
C PHE A 171 15.47 -11.92 11.54
N ASN A 172 15.97 -11.44 10.40
CA ASN A 172 17.34 -10.96 10.30
C ASN A 172 17.55 -9.74 11.21
N GLY A 173 18.54 -9.85 12.10
CA GLY A 173 18.92 -8.78 13.05
C GLY A 173 19.99 -7.81 12.53
N GLY A 174 20.43 -7.91 11.28
CA GLY A 174 21.43 -7.03 10.70
C GLY A 174 21.04 -5.56 10.72
N ALA A 175 22.03 -4.67 10.89
CA ALA A 175 21.85 -3.23 10.91
C ALA A 175 22.97 -2.47 10.17
N ARG A 176 23.53 -3.09 9.12
CA ARG A 176 24.58 -2.45 8.31
C ARG A 176 24.04 -1.43 7.34
N VAL A 177 22.85 -1.70 6.78
CA VAL A 177 22.12 -0.82 5.87
C VAL A 177 20.73 -0.59 6.40
N ILE A 178 20.41 0.65 6.75
CA ILE A 178 19.11 1.02 7.31
C ILE A 178 18.40 1.97 6.36
N ALA A 179 17.18 1.63 5.99
CA ALA A 179 16.30 2.51 5.24
C ALA A 179 15.35 3.24 6.19
N VAL A 180 15.18 4.54 5.97
CA VAL A 180 14.12 5.33 6.61
C VAL A 180 13.17 5.83 5.55
N THR A 181 11.87 5.76 5.83
CA THR A 181 10.84 6.32 4.98
C THR A 181 10.06 7.40 5.71
N ALA A 182 9.74 8.47 5.01
CA ALA A 182 8.95 9.57 5.50
C ALA A 182 7.65 9.74 4.70
N THR A 183 6.67 10.41 5.28
CA THR A 183 5.46 10.81 4.55
C THR A 183 5.67 12.13 3.81
N GLU A 184 4.89 12.38 2.77
CA GLU A 184 4.84 13.69 2.08
C GLU A 184 3.91 14.68 2.80
N ARG A 185 3.21 14.25 3.86
CA ARG A 185 2.28 15.10 4.61
C ARG A 185 3.08 15.99 5.57
N GLY A 186 3.04 17.28 5.34
CA GLY A 186 3.79 18.28 6.13
C GLY A 186 3.51 18.21 7.63
N ASP A 187 2.29 17.87 8.02
CA ASP A 187 1.87 17.75 9.43
C ASP A 187 2.64 16.70 10.24
N PHE A 188 3.39 15.82 9.57
CA PHE A 188 4.13 14.73 10.22
C PHE A 188 5.66 14.89 10.15
N TRP A 189 6.16 16.02 9.70
CA TRP A 189 7.61 16.17 9.46
C TRP A 189 8.47 16.24 10.69
N GLU A 190 7.98 16.84 11.77
CA GLU A 190 8.71 16.84 13.05
C GLU A 190 8.88 15.40 13.55
N ARG A 191 7.82 14.61 13.47
CA ARG A 191 7.84 13.21 13.80
C ARG A 191 8.78 12.39 12.92
N ASP A 192 8.70 12.59 11.60
CA ASP A 192 9.56 11.87 10.66
C ASP A 192 11.04 12.33 10.81
N ALA A 193 11.28 13.59 11.20
CA ALA A 193 12.62 14.09 11.56
C ALA A 193 13.16 13.43 12.84
N ALA A 194 12.31 13.23 13.85
CA ALA A 194 12.70 12.51 15.07
C ALA A 194 13.12 11.05 14.76
N VAL A 195 12.46 10.39 13.81
CA VAL A 195 12.87 9.05 13.35
C VAL A 195 14.25 9.09 12.65
N LEU A 196 14.51 10.11 11.82
CA LEU A 196 15.83 10.27 11.19
C LEU A 196 16.92 10.47 12.24
N GLU A 197 16.69 11.36 13.21
CA GLU A 197 17.63 11.67 14.28
C GLU A 197 17.90 10.44 15.15
N PHE A 198 16.84 9.73 15.56
CA PHE A 198 16.96 8.49 16.32
C PHE A 198 17.83 7.47 15.59
N VAL A 199 17.56 7.18 14.33
CA VAL A 199 18.34 6.19 13.55
C VAL A 199 19.77 6.65 13.34
N ALA A 200 20.01 7.97 13.18
CA ALA A 200 21.37 8.50 13.04
C ALA A 200 22.21 8.30 14.32
N ASN A 201 21.60 8.48 15.48
CA ASN A 201 22.24 8.36 16.78
C ASN A 201 22.41 6.90 17.22
N GLU A 202 21.37 6.07 17.06
CA GLU A 202 21.35 4.67 17.48
C GLU A 202 22.27 3.80 16.61
N PHE A 203 22.37 4.12 15.31
CA PHE A 203 23.15 3.34 14.35
C PHE A 203 24.25 4.20 13.65
N PRO A 204 25.22 4.75 14.39
CA PRO A 204 26.20 5.71 13.84
C PRO A 204 27.07 5.09 12.73
N ARG A 205 27.30 3.76 12.77
CA ARG A 205 28.14 3.04 11.80
C ARG A 205 27.36 2.49 10.60
N ALA A 206 26.03 2.53 10.64
CA ALA A 206 25.21 2.03 9.55
C ALA A 206 25.23 2.97 8.34
N ARG A 207 25.16 2.40 7.14
CA ARG A 207 24.79 3.14 5.94
C ARG A 207 23.31 3.48 6.02
N LYS A 208 22.98 4.76 6.03
CA LYS A 208 21.61 5.26 6.16
C LYS A 208 21.07 5.76 4.84
N ILE A 209 19.85 5.35 4.50
CA ILE A 209 19.19 5.69 3.25
C ILE A 209 17.81 6.27 3.58
N LEU A 210 17.52 7.50 3.14
CA LEU A 210 16.18 8.05 3.11
C LEU A 210 15.51 7.66 1.78
N VAL A 211 14.46 6.86 1.82
CA VAL A 211 13.75 6.42 0.63
C VAL A 211 12.47 7.24 0.45
N VAL A 212 12.36 7.90 -0.69
CA VAL A 212 11.21 8.72 -1.05
C VAL A 212 10.31 7.94 -2.01
N HIS A 213 9.11 7.57 -1.57
CA HIS A 213 8.20 6.69 -2.30
C HIS A 213 7.26 7.39 -3.29
N GLN A 214 7.22 8.70 -3.29
CA GLN A 214 6.47 9.45 -4.31
C GLN A 214 7.47 10.10 -5.25
N ASN A 215 7.19 10.01 -6.55
CA ASN A 215 7.91 10.80 -7.53
C ASN A 215 7.59 12.29 -7.27
N PHE A 216 8.37 12.90 -6.40
CA PHE A 216 8.49 14.33 -6.37
C PHE A 216 9.20 14.71 -7.68
N LYS A 217 8.46 15.19 -8.66
CA LYS A 217 9.09 16.02 -9.68
C LYS A 217 9.65 17.22 -8.91
N PRO A 218 10.98 17.41 -8.86
CA PRO A 218 11.48 18.69 -8.40
C PRO A 218 10.80 19.74 -9.27
N PRO A 219 10.37 20.89 -8.72
CA PRO A 219 9.84 21.98 -9.55
C PRO A 219 10.81 22.18 -10.71
N GLU A 220 10.32 22.22 -11.93
CA GLU A 220 11.15 22.33 -13.12
C GLU A 220 12.13 23.49 -12.93
N PHE A 221 13.36 23.34 -13.44
CA PHE A 221 14.41 24.33 -13.23
C PHE A 221 13.96 25.77 -13.55
N LEU A 222 13.04 25.93 -14.53
CA LEU A 222 12.39 27.18 -14.90
C LEU A 222 11.42 27.72 -13.83
N GLU A 223 10.67 26.85 -13.11
CA GLU A 223 9.83 27.28 -11.98
C GLU A 223 10.68 27.76 -10.80
N ARG A 224 11.79 27.10 -10.53
CA ARG A 224 12.74 27.55 -9.51
C ARG A 224 13.34 28.92 -9.84
N PHE A 225 13.62 29.18 -11.12
CA PHE A 225 14.17 30.46 -11.58
C PHE A 225 13.13 31.57 -11.52
N ARG A 226 11.90 31.28 -11.93
CA ARG A 226 10.78 32.22 -11.90
C ARG A 226 10.40 32.63 -10.47
N HIS A 227 10.33 31.67 -9.54
CA HIS A 227 10.07 31.92 -8.12
C HIS A 227 11.20 32.75 -7.44
N ARG A 228 12.45 32.57 -7.85
CA ARG A 228 13.57 33.36 -7.32
C ARG A 228 13.54 34.84 -7.74
N LEU A 229 12.91 35.15 -8.85
CA LEU A 229 12.88 36.52 -9.40
C LEU A 229 11.65 37.33 -8.98
N THR A 230 10.58 36.69 -8.49
CA THR A 230 9.28 37.36 -8.29
C THR A 230 8.75 37.34 -6.86
N SER A 231 9.42 36.67 -5.93
CA SER A 231 8.95 36.56 -4.53
C SER A 231 10.13 36.70 -3.56
N PRO A 232 9.93 37.30 -2.36
CA PRO A 232 10.88 37.12 -1.28
C PRO A 232 11.11 35.61 -1.09
N PRO A 233 12.30 35.16 -0.64
CA PRO A 233 12.56 33.73 -0.52
C PRO A 233 11.41 33.12 0.27
N PRO A 234 10.57 32.25 -0.34
CA PRO A 234 9.53 31.61 0.40
C PRO A 234 10.21 30.85 1.53
N ASP A 235 9.58 30.81 2.69
CA ASP A 235 9.99 29.88 3.74
C ASP A 235 10.32 28.57 3.06
N GLU A 236 11.56 28.12 3.22
CA GLU A 236 12.10 27.01 2.44
C GLU A 236 11.12 25.85 2.44
N ASP A 237 10.72 25.39 1.23
CA ASP A 237 9.80 24.26 1.06
C ASP A 237 10.16 23.20 2.11
N PRO A 238 9.22 22.88 3.01
CA PRO A 238 9.47 21.94 4.11
C PRO A 238 10.10 20.62 3.63
N VAL A 239 9.78 20.13 2.42
CA VAL A 239 10.40 18.92 1.82
C VAL A 239 11.88 19.15 1.54
N ILE A 240 12.24 20.33 1.04
CA ILE A 240 13.64 20.68 0.78
C ILE A 240 14.40 20.74 2.11
N ARG A 241 13.82 21.38 3.12
CA ARG A 241 14.38 21.46 4.47
C ARG A 241 14.58 20.07 5.07
N PHE A 242 13.57 19.20 4.99
CA PHE A 242 13.66 17.83 5.50
C PHE A 242 14.78 17.03 4.82
N ARG A 243 14.89 17.10 3.50
CA ARG A 243 15.96 16.43 2.74
C ARG A 243 17.35 16.98 3.08
N ARG A 244 17.45 18.30 3.30
CA ARG A 244 18.72 18.94 3.73
C ARG A 244 19.12 18.43 5.11
N THR A 245 18.18 18.34 6.04
CA THR A 245 18.38 17.79 7.38
C THR A 245 18.85 16.34 7.31
N ALA A 246 18.19 15.49 6.53
CA ALA A 246 18.62 14.12 6.35
C ALA A 246 20.05 14.00 5.81
N ARG A 247 20.44 14.83 4.81
CA ARG A 247 21.82 14.83 4.30
C ARG A 247 22.83 15.24 5.37
N LYS A 248 22.53 16.25 6.21
CA LYS A 248 23.38 16.66 7.32
C LYS A 248 23.59 15.55 8.35
N MET A 249 22.61 14.66 8.51
CA MET A 249 22.69 13.48 9.38
C MET A 249 23.34 12.25 8.68
N GLY A 250 23.91 12.43 7.49
CA GLY A 250 24.64 11.38 6.77
C GLY A 250 23.78 10.42 5.97
N TYR A 251 22.52 10.77 5.67
CA TYR A 251 21.66 9.94 4.81
C TYR A 251 21.95 10.17 3.32
N SER A 252 22.03 9.06 2.58
CA SER A 252 21.86 9.07 1.13
C SER A 252 20.37 9.12 0.81
N ILE A 253 19.94 9.97 -0.14
CA ILE A 253 18.53 10.07 -0.52
C ILE A 253 18.31 9.33 -1.84
N VAL A 254 17.35 8.39 -1.84
CA VAL A 254 17.03 7.54 -2.99
C VAL A 254 15.58 7.77 -3.41
N PHE A 255 15.38 7.89 -4.72
CA PHE A 255 14.10 8.08 -5.36
C PHE A 255 13.86 6.93 -6.36
N PRO A 256 13.32 5.79 -5.95
CA PRO A 256 13.04 4.72 -6.88
C PRO A 256 12.02 5.18 -7.92
N ALA A 257 12.30 4.95 -9.20
CA ALA A 257 11.42 5.34 -10.30
C ALA A 257 10.21 4.40 -10.44
N SER A 258 10.30 3.18 -9.89
CA SER A 258 9.24 2.18 -9.95
C SER A 258 9.21 1.31 -8.70
N ALA A 259 8.11 0.57 -8.50
CA ALA A 259 8.00 -0.41 -7.45
C ALA A 259 9.08 -1.51 -7.56
N ASP A 260 9.40 -1.95 -8.78
CA ASP A 260 10.44 -2.96 -9.00
C ASP A 260 11.83 -2.47 -8.59
N GLU A 261 12.14 -1.20 -8.87
CA GLU A 261 13.39 -0.59 -8.42
C GLU A 261 13.43 -0.48 -6.89
N ALA A 262 12.32 -0.05 -6.26
CA ALA A 262 12.21 0.00 -4.82
C ALA A 262 12.39 -1.39 -4.19
N ILE A 263 11.74 -2.42 -4.71
CA ILE A 263 11.85 -3.80 -4.25
C ILE A 263 13.30 -4.30 -4.37
N ARG A 264 13.98 -4.02 -5.51
CA ARG A 264 15.40 -4.38 -5.66
C ARG A 264 16.29 -3.66 -4.64
N MET A 265 16.04 -2.37 -4.40
CA MET A 265 16.78 -1.58 -3.41
C MET A 265 16.60 -2.16 -2.00
N TYR A 266 15.36 -2.49 -1.60
CA TYR A 266 15.07 -3.05 -0.28
C TYR A 266 15.71 -4.44 -0.05
N ARG A 267 16.10 -5.16 -1.09
CA ARG A 267 16.88 -6.41 -0.94
C ARG A 267 18.22 -6.19 -0.24
N SER A 268 18.86 -5.04 -0.44
CA SER A 268 20.13 -4.67 0.18
C SER A 268 19.99 -3.99 1.54
N VAL A 269 18.76 -3.71 1.99
CA VAL A 269 18.47 -3.10 3.29
C VAL A 269 18.32 -4.19 4.33
N ASP A 270 18.95 -4.02 5.49
CA ASP A 270 18.84 -4.96 6.61
C ASP A 270 17.66 -4.62 7.53
N MET A 271 17.37 -3.32 7.73
CA MET A 271 16.37 -2.85 8.68
C MET A 271 15.66 -1.60 8.14
N HIS A 272 14.41 -1.40 8.51
CA HIS A 272 13.61 -0.25 8.09
C HIS A 272 12.93 0.43 9.27
N PHE A 273 12.91 1.77 9.23
CA PHE A 273 12.11 2.62 10.12
C PHE A 273 11.28 3.60 9.30
N GLY A 274 10.10 3.97 9.78
CA GLY A 274 9.36 5.10 9.21
C GLY A 274 7.88 4.84 8.96
N SER A 275 7.28 5.68 8.11
CA SER A 275 5.82 5.82 8.00
C SER A 275 5.20 5.15 6.77
N ARG A 276 5.99 4.51 5.90
CA ARG A 276 5.51 3.87 4.67
C ARG A 276 5.07 2.44 4.90
N LEU A 277 3.75 2.24 5.04
CA LEU A 277 3.15 0.93 5.33
C LEU A 277 3.63 -0.18 4.38
N HIS A 278 3.64 0.05 3.06
CA HIS A 278 3.99 -1.02 2.12
C HIS A 278 5.50 -1.32 2.10
N ALA A 279 6.36 -0.34 2.43
CA ALA A 279 7.77 -0.62 2.68
C ALA A 279 7.94 -1.51 3.92
N HIS A 280 7.24 -1.17 5.01
CA HIS A 280 7.22 -1.97 6.23
C HIS A 280 6.77 -3.40 5.97
N LEU A 281 5.62 -3.59 5.32
CA LEU A 281 5.09 -4.92 5.01
C LEU A 281 6.03 -5.71 4.08
N HIS A 282 6.65 -5.04 3.11
CA HIS A 282 7.64 -5.69 2.24
C HIS A 282 8.87 -6.16 3.04
N MET A 283 9.39 -5.34 3.95
CA MET A 283 10.51 -5.75 4.80
C MET A 283 10.16 -6.95 5.68
N LEU A 284 8.96 -6.94 6.30
CA LEU A 284 8.48 -8.09 7.06
C LEU A 284 8.34 -9.34 6.16
N SER A 285 7.82 -9.19 4.93
CA SER A 285 7.71 -10.30 3.97
C SER A 285 9.06 -10.92 3.61
N GLN A 286 10.14 -10.14 3.70
CA GLN A 286 11.52 -10.58 3.47
C GLN A 286 12.22 -11.06 4.75
N ASN A 287 11.46 -11.27 5.83
CA ASN A 287 11.97 -11.70 7.14
C ASN A 287 13.01 -10.72 7.72
N LYS A 288 12.82 -9.42 7.47
CA LYS A 288 13.69 -8.32 7.92
C LYS A 288 12.95 -7.45 8.91
N ARG A 289 13.66 -7.00 9.96
CA ARG A 289 13.09 -6.12 10.98
C ARG A 289 12.64 -4.80 10.37
N SER A 290 11.43 -4.39 10.71
CA SER A 290 10.86 -3.16 10.22
C SER A 290 9.95 -2.54 11.28
N PHE A 291 10.05 -1.23 11.44
CA PHE A 291 9.40 -0.47 12.50
C PHE A 291 8.56 0.63 11.87
N LEU A 292 7.25 0.56 12.11
CA LEU A 292 6.27 1.46 11.49
C LEU A 292 5.78 2.51 12.49
N THR A 293 5.83 3.78 12.09
CA THR A 293 5.13 4.88 12.77
C THR A 293 3.81 5.15 12.04
N ALA A 294 2.69 5.19 12.77
CA ALA A 294 1.38 5.36 12.16
C ALA A 294 1.15 6.79 11.67
N VAL A 295 0.70 6.95 10.43
CA VAL A 295 0.23 8.22 9.84
C VAL A 295 -1.29 8.29 9.83
N ASP A 296 -1.93 7.14 9.63
CA ASP A 296 -3.38 7.04 9.46
C ASP A 296 -3.91 5.66 9.91
N ASP A 297 -5.22 5.48 9.78
CA ASP A 297 -5.89 4.25 10.20
C ASP A 297 -5.50 3.00 9.40
N ARG A 298 -4.88 3.16 8.23
CA ARG A 298 -4.34 2.02 7.46
C ARG A 298 -3.23 1.31 8.21
N ALA A 299 -2.32 2.09 8.80
CA ALA A 299 -1.23 1.54 9.60
C ALA A 299 -1.77 0.81 10.82
N ARG A 300 -2.75 1.41 11.52
CA ARG A 300 -3.40 0.81 12.69
C ARG A 300 -4.13 -0.50 12.34
N GLY A 301 -4.95 -0.47 11.28
CA GLY A 301 -5.67 -1.67 10.83
C GLY A 301 -4.73 -2.81 10.40
N MET A 302 -3.57 -2.50 9.81
CA MET A 302 -2.59 -3.51 9.46
C MET A 302 -1.80 -4.01 10.68
N ALA A 303 -1.55 -3.15 11.66
CA ALA A 303 -0.97 -3.55 12.93
C ALA A 303 -1.88 -4.55 13.67
N GLU A 304 -3.18 -4.31 13.64
CA GLU A 304 -4.18 -5.25 14.18
C GLU A 304 -4.21 -6.58 13.39
N ALA A 305 -4.15 -6.52 12.04
CA ALA A 305 -4.19 -7.70 11.19
C ALA A 305 -2.98 -8.61 11.35
N PHE A 306 -1.80 -8.03 11.52
CA PHE A 306 -0.53 -8.76 11.53
C PHE A 306 0.22 -8.69 12.86
N ASN A 307 -0.45 -8.20 13.90
CA ASN A 307 0.06 -8.15 15.27
C ASN A 307 1.48 -7.57 15.38
N PHE A 308 1.75 -6.47 14.68
CA PHE A 308 3.00 -5.73 14.85
C PHE A 308 2.75 -4.44 15.64
N PRO A 309 3.66 -4.07 16.55
CA PRO A 309 3.54 -2.83 17.29
C PRO A 309 3.83 -1.65 16.38
N LEU A 310 3.09 -0.55 16.60
CA LEU A 310 3.41 0.74 16.02
C LEU A 310 4.38 1.46 16.94
N LEU A 311 5.49 1.96 16.40
CA LEU A 311 6.41 2.78 17.18
C LEU A 311 5.80 4.16 17.43
N ASP A 312 5.86 4.59 18.69
CA ASP A 312 5.62 5.96 19.06
C ASP A 312 6.89 6.79 18.75
N PRO A 313 6.79 7.83 17.93
CA PRO A 313 7.93 8.71 17.64
C PRO A 313 8.56 9.37 18.87
N ASN A 314 7.81 9.49 19.97
CA ASN A 314 8.31 10.04 21.24
C ASN A 314 9.01 9.00 22.13
N SER A 315 8.94 7.72 21.78
CA SER A 315 9.53 6.61 22.56
C SER A 315 10.18 5.55 21.66
N LEU A 316 10.96 6.00 20.68
CA LEU A 316 11.61 5.14 19.68
C LEU A 316 12.58 4.13 20.31
N GLY A 317 13.12 4.37 21.50
CA GLY A 317 14.00 3.44 22.22
C GLY A 317 13.38 2.07 22.53
N GLN A 318 12.06 1.93 22.46
CA GLN A 318 11.36 0.65 22.65
C GLN A 318 11.50 -0.31 21.46
N TRP A 319 12.20 0.07 20.38
CA TRP A 319 12.37 -0.75 19.18
C TRP A 319 12.98 -2.13 19.47
N THR A 320 13.81 -2.26 20.51
CA THR A 320 14.47 -3.53 20.90
C THR A 320 13.51 -4.56 21.48
N SER A 321 12.35 -4.14 22.00
CA SER A 321 11.35 -5.01 22.64
C SER A 321 10.29 -5.54 21.66
N VAL A 322 10.40 -5.22 20.36
CA VAL A 322 9.40 -5.65 19.35
C VAL A 322 9.49 -7.16 19.12
N ASP A 323 8.37 -7.86 19.36
CA ASP A 323 8.21 -9.27 19.06
C ASP A 323 7.82 -9.50 17.58
N PHE A 324 8.82 -9.80 16.76
CA PHE A 324 8.60 -10.11 15.34
C PHE A 324 8.05 -11.52 15.10
N GLU A 325 8.18 -12.42 16.06
CA GLU A 325 7.65 -13.79 15.92
C GLU A 325 6.12 -13.79 15.98
N ALA A 326 5.55 -12.98 16.87
CA ALA A 326 4.10 -12.78 16.93
C ALA A 326 3.56 -12.23 15.59
N SER A 327 4.28 -11.27 14.99
CA SER A 327 3.93 -10.73 13.66
C SER A 327 4.03 -11.79 12.56
N ARG A 328 5.08 -12.62 12.57
CA ARG A 328 5.25 -13.71 11.59
C ARG A 328 4.12 -14.72 11.69
N LEU A 329 3.76 -15.12 12.91
CA LEU A 329 2.65 -16.05 13.13
C LEU A 329 1.33 -15.47 12.60
N ALA A 330 1.04 -14.21 12.89
CA ALA A 330 -0.15 -13.53 12.39
C ALA A 330 -0.17 -13.45 10.85
N ILE A 331 0.97 -13.14 10.21
CA ILE A 331 1.10 -13.14 8.75
C ILE A 331 0.82 -14.53 8.17
N ARG A 332 1.37 -15.59 8.76
CA ARG A 332 1.13 -16.98 8.32
C ARG A 332 -0.32 -17.41 8.47
N ASN A 333 -0.97 -17.06 9.58
CA ASN A 333 -2.38 -17.35 9.80
C ASN A 333 -3.25 -16.63 8.76
N ALA A 334 -2.99 -15.37 8.49
CA ALA A 334 -3.70 -14.61 7.47
C ALA A 334 -3.41 -15.16 6.05
N PHE A 335 -2.20 -15.66 5.80
CA PHE A 335 -1.85 -16.29 4.52
C PHE A 335 -2.68 -17.55 4.24
N THR A 336 -2.99 -18.36 5.24
CA THR A 336 -3.88 -19.52 5.08
C THR A 336 -5.26 -19.11 4.53
N VAL A 337 -5.80 -17.98 5.02
CA VAL A 337 -7.06 -17.43 4.53
C VAL A 337 -6.90 -16.87 3.11
N MET A 338 -5.79 -16.16 2.83
CA MET A 338 -5.48 -15.65 1.50
C MET A 338 -5.30 -16.77 0.48
N GLU A 339 -4.63 -17.87 0.85
CA GLU A 339 -4.45 -19.03 -0.02
C GLU A 339 -5.79 -19.69 -0.37
N ARG A 340 -6.68 -19.87 0.62
CA ARG A 340 -8.05 -20.34 0.38
C ARG A 340 -8.79 -19.44 -0.61
N PHE A 341 -8.70 -18.11 -0.40
CA PHE A 341 -9.29 -17.14 -1.32
C PHE A 341 -8.68 -17.25 -2.73
N ALA A 342 -7.36 -17.28 -2.86
CA ALA A 342 -6.70 -17.37 -4.16
C ALA A 342 -7.09 -18.66 -4.91
N ARG A 343 -7.26 -19.79 -4.21
CA ARG A 343 -7.75 -21.05 -4.81
C ARG A 343 -9.18 -20.94 -5.31
N SER A 344 -10.04 -20.13 -4.71
CA SER A 344 -11.41 -19.93 -5.20
C SER A 344 -11.47 -19.17 -6.55
N LEU A 345 -10.36 -18.49 -6.94
CA LEU A 345 -10.22 -17.83 -8.24
C LEU A 345 -9.67 -18.76 -9.33
N ALA A 346 -9.00 -19.84 -8.95
CA ALA A 346 -8.41 -20.81 -9.84
C ALA A 346 -9.48 -21.81 -10.35
#